data_d7343b56d6bf2035d481137a02dc61e7
#
_entry.id   d7343b56d6bf2035d481137a02dc61e7
#
_cell.length_a   1.000
_cell.length_b   1.000
_cell.length_c   1.000
_cell.angle_alpha   90.00
_cell.angle_beta   90.00
_cell.angle_gamma   90.00
#
_symmetry.space_group_name_H-M   'P 1'
#
loop_
_entity.id
_entity.type
_entity.pdbx_description
1 polymer ?
#
loop_
_entity_poly.entity_id
_entity_poly.type
_entity_poly.pdbx_seq_one_letter_code
_entity_poly.pdbx_strand_id
1 'polypeptide(L)'
;MTQEQKQFNDYAKFVISTTSDESLHTIALISRLHTLQEKTKIEFPQLLTASIGMQAESGEFSEVIKKIIFQGREYNEDERFHLMRELGDVLWYWVQGCTALGYTPQEVMEENIRKLESRYPNGFEVAMSENRQEGDI
;
A
#
# COMPACT_ATOMS: atom_id res chain seq x y z
N MET A 1 -4.32 -32.53 -23.53
CA MET A 1 -3.84 -31.25 -22.98
C MET A 1 -3.16 -30.51 -24.11
N THR A 2 -3.63 -29.31 -24.45
CA THR A 2 -3.03 -28.49 -25.50
C THR A 2 -1.64 -27.96 -25.07
N GLN A 3 -0.84 -27.49 -26.02
CA GLN A 3 0.47 -26.90 -25.73
C GLN A 3 0.35 -25.67 -24.82
N GLU A 4 -0.69 -24.83 -25.02
CA GLU A 4 -1.01 -23.69 -24.17
C GLU A 4 -1.35 -24.10 -22.74
N GLN A 5 -2.17 -25.14 -22.54
CA GLN A 5 -2.47 -25.66 -21.21
C GLN A 5 -1.24 -26.19 -20.49
N LYS A 6 -0.30 -26.81 -21.22
CA LYS A 6 0.97 -27.27 -20.66
C LYS A 6 1.82 -26.10 -20.20
N GLN A 7 1.96 -25.06 -21.03
CA GLN A 7 2.73 -23.86 -20.71
C GLN A 7 2.16 -23.12 -19.49
N PHE A 8 0.83 -22.99 -19.40
CA PHE A 8 0.17 -22.38 -18.25
C PHE A 8 0.40 -23.20 -16.97
N ASN A 9 0.31 -24.52 -17.05
CA ASN A 9 0.55 -25.39 -15.90
C ASN A 9 2.02 -25.33 -15.42
N ASP A 10 2.97 -25.25 -16.34
CA ASP A 10 4.38 -25.14 -16.00
C ASP A 10 4.68 -23.78 -15.34
N TYR A 11 4.04 -22.68 -15.82
CA TYR A 11 4.11 -21.39 -15.16
C TYR A 11 3.49 -21.39 -13.75
N ALA A 12 2.32 -22.04 -13.59
CA ALA A 12 1.69 -22.16 -12.28
C ALA A 12 2.58 -22.92 -11.26
N LYS A 13 3.27 -23.98 -11.70
CA LYS A 13 4.26 -24.69 -10.86
C LYS A 13 5.44 -23.79 -10.50
N PHE A 14 5.94 -23.01 -11.47
CA PHE A 14 7.00 -22.05 -11.22
C PHE A 14 6.57 -21.00 -10.16
N VAL A 15 5.36 -20.43 -10.29
CA VAL A 15 4.82 -19.50 -9.29
C VAL A 15 4.79 -20.11 -7.89
N ILE A 16 4.27 -21.32 -7.75
CA ILE A 16 4.25 -22.02 -6.46
C ILE A 16 5.67 -22.23 -5.93
N SER A 17 6.62 -22.66 -6.76
CA SER A 17 8.00 -22.92 -6.33
C SER A 17 8.79 -21.67 -5.91
N THR A 18 8.32 -20.48 -6.32
CA THR A 18 8.90 -19.18 -5.98
C THR A 18 8.09 -18.41 -4.93
N THR A 19 7.00 -18.99 -4.42
CA THR A 19 6.17 -18.41 -3.37
C THR A 19 6.68 -18.85 -1.99
N SER A 20 6.71 -17.95 -1.02
CA SER A 20 7.17 -18.28 0.34
C SER A 20 6.22 -19.23 1.07
N ASP A 21 6.76 -19.94 2.04
CA ASP A 21 6.00 -20.89 2.88
C ASP A 21 4.86 -20.19 3.63
N GLU A 22 5.07 -18.97 4.11
CA GLU A 22 4.07 -18.17 4.81
C GLU A 22 2.88 -17.78 3.91
N SER A 23 3.10 -17.68 2.60
CA SER A 23 2.03 -17.41 1.63
C SER A 23 1.27 -18.68 1.24
N LEU A 24 1.86 -19.84 1.38
CA LEU A 24 1.27 -21.14 1.00
C LEU A 24 0.61 -21.87 2.17
N HIS A 25 1.11 -21.68 3.38
CA HIS A 25 0.74 -22.49 4.55
C HIS A 25 0.34 -21.65 5.76
N THR A 26 -0.90 -21.80 6.20
CA THR A 26 -1.47 -21.05 7.34
C THR A 26 -0.62 -21.19 8.60
N ILE A 27 -0.09 -22.38 8.89
CA ILE A 27 0.72 -22.63 10.09
C ILE A 27 2.04 -21.85 10.02
N ALA A 28 2.69 -21.83 8.86
CA ALA A 28 3.92 -21.04 8.65
C ALA A 28 3.66 -19.54 8.86
N LEU A 29 2.57 -19.01 8.31
CA LEU A 29 2.16 -17.62 8.52
C LEU A 29 1.94 -17.31 10.01
N ILE A 30 1.17 -18.14 10.72
CA ILE A 30 0.90 -17.95 12.15
C ILE A 30 2.21 -17.97 12.95
N SER A 31 3.08 -18.95 12.69
CA SER A 31 4.39 -19.06 13.35
C SER A 31 5.27 -17.83 13.09
N ARG A 32 5.25 -17.32 11.84
CA ARG A 32 5.99 -16.09 11.49
C ARG A 32 5.45 -14.86 12.23
N LEU A 33 4.13 -14.70 12.29
CA LEU A 33 3.49 -13.60 13.02
C LEU A 33 3.81 -13.66 14.52
N HIS A 34 3.78 -14.82 15.14
CA HIS A 34 4.20 -15.03 16.52
C HIS A 34 5.66 -14.61 16.75
N THR A 35 6.56 -15.08 15.90
CA THR A 35 7.98 -14.72 15.99
C THR A 35 8.23 -13.22 15.86
N LEU A 36 7.49 -12.56 14.97
CA LEU A 36 7.58 -11.11 14.79
C LEU A 36 7.04 -10.37 16.03
N GLN A 37 5.91 -10.80 16.57
CA GLN A 37 5.31 -10.20 17.77
C GLN A 37 6.21 -10.32 18.98
N GLU A 38 6.92 -11.44 19.16
CA GLU A 38 7.87 -11.63 20.26
C GLU A 38 9.14 -10.75 20.14
N LYS A 39 9.58 -10.48 18.91
CA LYS A 39 10.83 -9.76 18.63
C LYS A 39 10.67 -8.25 18.48
N THR A 40 9.46 -7.78 18.28
CA THR A 40 9.19 -6.36 18.00
C THR A 40 8.03 -5.85 18.83
N LYS A 41 7.86 -4.52 18.84
CA LYS A 41 6.67 -3.86 19.43
C LYS A 41 5.62 -3.52 18.38
N ILE A 42 5.76 -4.05 17.16
CA ILE A 42 4.88 -3.75 16.04
C ILE A 42 3.63 -4.63 16.11
N GLU A 43 2.46 -4.04 15.96
CA GLU A 43 1.17 -4.73 15.91
C GLU A 43 0.89 -5.22 14.47
N PHE A 44 1.49 -6.36 14.10
CA PHE A 44 1.42 -6.89 12.73
C PHE A 44 0.00 -7.15 12.21
N PRO A 45 -0.99 -7.66 13.00
CA PRO A 45 -2.37 -7.77 12.53
C PRO A 45 -2.97 -6.44 12.12
N GLN A 46 -2.74 -5.38 12.92
CA GLN A 46 -3.22 -4.04 12.61
C GLN A 46 -2.47 -3.44 11.40
N LEU A 47 -1.15 -3.68 11.29
CA LEU A 47 -0.36 -3.22 10.14
C LEU A 47 -0.82 -3.89 8.84
N LEU A 48 -1.16 -5.18 8.88
CA LEU A 48 -1.72 -5.90 7.73
C LEU A 48 -3.10 -5.33 7.34
N THR A 49 -3.98 -5.07 8.32
CA THR A 49 -5.27 -4.41 8.10
C THR A 49 -5.07 -3.05 7.43
N ALA A 50 -4.16 -2.22 7.95
CA ALA A 50 -3.84 -0.92 7.38
C ALA A 50 -3.35 -1.02 5.93
N SER A 51 -2.43 -1.95 5.64
CA SER A 51 -1.85 -2.09 4.30
C SER A 51 -2.88 -2.53 3.26
N ILE A 52 -3.75 -3.49 3.59
CA ILE A 52 -4.81 -3.98 2.70
C ILE A 52 -5.88 -2.90 2.52
N GLY A 53 -6.32 -2.27 3.63
CA GLY A 53 -7.36 -1.26 3.59
C GLY A 53 -6.95 -0.01 2.80
N MET A 54 -5.76 0.54 3.01
CA MET A 54 -5.28 1.67 2.20
C MET A 54 -5.32 1.38 0.68
N GLN A 55 -4.97 0.15 0.27
CA GLN A 55 -5.03 -0.23 -1.15
C GLN A 55 -6.46 -0.35 -1.66
N ALA A 56 -7.38 -0.91 -0.86
CA ALA A 56 -8.79 -1.05 -1.21
C ALA A 56 -9.43 0.33 -1.44
N GLU A 57 -9.34 1.22 -0.45
CA GLU A 57 -9.95 2.56 -0.51
C GLU A 57 -9.29 3.46 -1.59
N SER A 58 -7.96 3.35 -1.77
CA SER A 58 -7.28 4.03 -2.87
C SER A 58 -7.76 3.51 -4.24
N GLY A 59 -8.14 2.24 -4.32
CA GLY A 59 -8.77 1.64 -5.49
C GLY A 59 -10.16 2.20 -5.75
N GLU A 60 -10.99 2.36 -4.72
CA GLU A 60 -12.33 2.96 -4.82
C GLU A 60 -12.28 4.43 -5.25
N PHE A 61 -11.38 5.21 -4.64
CA PHE A 61 -11.09 6.57 -5.10
C PHE A 61 -10.71 6.61 -6.59
N SER A 62 -9.79 5.75 -7.02
CA SER A 62 -9.33 5.67 -8.41
C SER A 62 -10.45 5.22 -9.37
N GLU A 63 -11.36 4.35 -8.92
CA GLU A 63 -12.48 3.90 -9.72
C GLU A 63 -13.49 5.02 -10.01
N VAL A 64 -13.78 5.87 -9.02
CA VAL A 64 -14.64 7.04 -9.23
C VAL A 64 -14.03 7.96 -10.29
N ILE A 65 -12.74 8.29 -10.16
CA ILE A 65 -12.01 9.12 -11.14
C ILE A 65 -12.02 8.49 -12.55
N LYS A 66 -11.75 7.18 -12.63
CA LYS A 66 -11.81 6.43 -13.90
C LYS A 66 -13.18 6.53 -14.57
N LYS A 67 -14.27 6.38 -13.79
CA LYS A 67 -15.64 6.48 -14.30
C LYS A 67 -15.95 7.88 -14.83
N ILE A 68 -15.50 8.92 -14.15
CA ILE A 68 -15.69 10.31 -14.58
C ILE A 68 -14.91 10.57 -15.87
N ILE A 69 -13.61 10.26 -15.90
CA ILE A 69 -12.74 10.63 -17.03
C ILE A 69 -12.97 9.78 -18.27
N PHE A 70 -13.11 8.46 -18.09
CA PHE A 70 -13.08 7.53 -19.22
C PHE A 70 -14.43 6.89 -19.56
N GLN A 71 -15.44 6.98 -18.68
CA GLN A 71 -16.71 6.30 -18.86
C GLN A 71 -17.90 7.27 -18.95
N GLY A 72 -17.66 8.58 -19.01
CA GLY A 72 -18.69 9.59 -19.19
C GLY A 72 -19.61 9.80 -17.97
N ARG A 73 -19.19 9.37 -16.79
CA ARG A 73 -19.93 9.66 -15.54
C ARG A 73 -19.89 11.16 -15.28
N GLU A 74 -21.04 11.76 -15.05
CA GLU A 74 -21.13 13.18 -14.76
C GLU A 74 -20.44 13.50 -13.41
N TYR A 75 -19.61 14.56 -13.40
CA TYR A 75 -19.05 15.08 -12.14
C TYR A 75 -19.99 16.14 -11.56
N ASN A 76 -20.42 15.93 -10.33
CA ASN A 76 -21.29 16.81 -9.57
C ASN A 76 -20.89 16.83 -8.08
N GLU A 77 -21.64 17.53 -7.24
CA GLU A 77 -21.34 17.64 -5.81
C GLU A 77 -21.43 16.30 -5.06
N ASP A 78 -22.27 15.37 -5.51
CA ASP A 78 -22.35 14.03 -4.90
C ASP A 78 -21.07 13.24 -5.19
N GLU A 79 -20.54 13.32 -6.41
CA GLU A 79 -19.24 12.69 -6.76
C GLU A 79 -18.08 13.32 -6.01
N ARG A 80 -18.10 14.64 -5.86
CA ARG A 80 -17.10 15.35 -5.07
C ARG A 80 -17.13 14.92 -3.60
N PHE A 81 -18.33 14.79 -3.03
CA PHE A 81 -18.52 14.32 -1.66
C PHE A 81 -18.10 12.86 -1.49
N HIS A 82 -18.41 12.00 -2.47
CA HIS A 82 -17.95 10.62 -2.50
C HIS A 82 -16.42 10.54 -2.48
N LEU A 83 -15.73 11.24 -3.37
CA LEU A 83 -14.27 11.29 -3.40
C LEU A 83 -13.66 11.78 -2.08
N MET A 84 -14.29 12.74 -1.40
CA MET A 84 -13.86 13.19 -0.07
C MET A 84 -13.96 12.07 0.97
N ARG A 85 -15.01 11.24 0.91
CA ARG A 85 -15.16 10.10 1.82
C ARG A 85 -14.08 9.05 1.61
N GLU A 86 -13.80 8.68 0.36
CA GLU A 86 -12.73 7.73 0.03
C GLU A 86 -11.36 8.20 0.55
N LEU A 87 -11.06 9.50 0.46
CA LEU A 87 -9.85 10.07 1.08
C LEU A 87 -9.87 9.96 2.61
N GLY A 88 -11.03 10.09 3.23
CA GLY A 88 -11.21 9.89 4.67
C GLY A 88 -10.94 8.44 5.08
N ASP A 89 -11.41 7.48 4.29
CA ASP A 89 -11.22 6.06 4.54
C ASP A 89 -9.74 5.64 4.36
N VAL A 90 -9.07 6.17 3.32
CA VAL A 90 -7.60 6.03 3.18
C VAL A 90 -6.86 6.59 4.40
N LEU A 91 -7.25 7.78 4.87
CA LEU A 91 -6.64 8.41 6.05
C LEU A 91 -6.85 7.56 7.31
N TRP A 92 -8.04 6.96 7.48
CA TRP A 92 -8.33 6.11 8.61
C TRP A 92 -7.40 4.89 8.68
N TYR A 93 -7.19 4.19 7.54
CA TYR A 93 -6.24 3.10 7.46
C TYR A 93 -4.78 3.55 7.62
N TRP A 94 -4.44 4.73 7.12
CA TRP A 94 -3.11 5.31 7.31
C TRP A 94 -2.79 5.56 8.78
N VAL A 95 -3.75 6.10 9.56
CA VAL A 95 -3.61 6.31 11.02
C VAL A 95 -3.44 4.97 11.73
N GLN A 96 -4.15 3.92 11.32
CA GLN A 96 -3.94 2.58 11.87
C GLN A 96 -2.51 2.08 11.60
N GLY A 97 -1.98 2.32 10.41
CA GLY A 97 -0.59 1.98 10.07
C GLY A 97 0.43 2.70 10.96
N CYS A 98 0.25 4.01 11.19
CA CYS A 98 1.08 4.77 12.13
C CYS A 98 1.06 4.12 13.53
N THR A 99 -0.14 3.87 14.06
CA THR A 99 -0.34 3.27 15.38
C THR A 99 0.29 1.89 15.49
N ALA A 100 0.11 1.04 14.47
CA ALA A 100 0.68 -0.31 14.44
C ALA A 100 2.21 -0.31 14.49
N LEU A 101 2.85 0.71 13.93
CA LEU A 101 4.30 0.93 13.97
C LEU A 101 4.78 1.61 15.26
N GLY A 102 3.87 2.07 16.12
CA GLY A 102 4.19 2.77 17.36
C GLY A 102 4.51 4.26 17.17
N TYR A 103 4.13 4.84 16.02
CA TYR A 103 4.27 6.27 15.75
C TYR A 103 2.92 6.98 15.85
N THR A 104 2.98 8.26 16.23
CA THR A 104 1.85 9.16 16.06
C THR A 104 1.73 9.61 14.59
N PRO A 105 0.53 9.94 14.11
CA PRO A 105 0.36 10.56 12.80
C PRO A 105 1.22 11.82 12.60
N GLN A 106 1.41 12.60 13.66
CA GLN A 106 2.24 13.81 13.62
C GLN A 106 3.70 13.48 13.33
N GLU A 107 4.30 12.52 14.04
CA GLU A 107 5.70 12.10 13.82
C GLU A 107 5.92 11.63 12.37
N VAL A 108 4.96 10.88 11.82
CA VAL A 108 5.06 10.40 10.43
C VAL A 108 4.97 11.57 9.43
N MET A 109 4.09 12.55 9.67
CA MET A 109 3.99 13.76 8.84
C MET A 109 5.27 14.61 8.93
N GLU A 110 5.80 14.84 10.13
CA GLU A 110 7.04 15.58 10.34
C GLU A 110 8.24 14.94 9.62
N GLU A 111 8.36 13.61 9.71
CA GLU A 111 9.40 12.87 8.98
C GLU A 111 9.23 12.96 7.47
N ASN A 112 7.99 12.91 6.97
CA ASN A 112 7.74 13.11 5.54
C ASN A 112 8.11 14.52 5.07
N ILE A 113 7.81 15.55 5.86
CA ILE A 113 8.23 16.94 5.58
C ILE A 113 9.75 17.02 5.53
N ARG A 114 10.44 16.55 6.56
CA ARG A 114 11.91 16.54 6.64
C ARG A 114 12.55 15.86 5.42
N LYS A 115 12.02 14.69 5.04
CA LYS A 115 12.48 13.96 3.86
C LYS A 115 12.29 14.76 2.57
N LEU A 116 11.13 15.37 2.38
CA LEU A 116 10.83 16.14 1.17
C LEU A 116 11.61 17.47 1.09
N GLU A 117 11.81 18.15 2.21
CA GLU A 117 12.67 19.35 2.27
C GLU A 117 14.13 19.02 1.92
N SER A 118 14.63 17.89 2.40
CA SER A 118 15.97 17.40 2.04
C SER A 118 16.09 17.07 0.54
N ARG A 119 15.04 16.45 -0.04
CA ARG A 119 15.02 16.08 -1.46
C ARG A 119 14.82 17.28 -2.38
N TYR A 120 14.02 18.24 -1.98
CA TYR A 120 13.59 19.38 -2.80
C TYR A 120 13.85 20.72 -2.10
N PRO A 121 15.09 21.08 -1.79
CA PRO A 121 15.42 22.28 -1.02
C PRO A 121 14.98 23.59 -1.71
N ASN A 122 14.81 23.57 -3.02
CA ASN A 122 14.38 24.71 -3.83
C ASN A 122 13.00 24.50 -4.49
N GLY A 123 12.21 23.53 -4.00
CA GLY A 123 10.96 23.08 -4.62
C GLY A 123 11.16 21.88 -5.54
N PHE A 124 10.07 21.39 -6.15
CA PHE A 124 10.10 20.19 -6.97
C PHE A 124 10.95 20.34 -8.22
N GLU A 125 11.90 19.41 -8.40
CA GLU A 125 12.73 19.28 -9.61
C GLU A 125 12.72 17.82 -10.08
N VAL A 126 12.48 17.61 -11.40
CA VAL A 126 12.43 16.24 -12.00
C VAL A 126 13.73 15.49 -11.78
N ALA A 127 14.88 16.14 -11.96
CA ALA A 127 16.19 15.53 -11.77
C ALA A 127 16.39 14.97 -10.35
N MET A 128 15.88 15.68 -9.32
CA MET A 128 15.95 15.24 -7.92
C MET A 128 14.95 14.10 -7.62
N SER A 129 13.85 14.03 -8.36
CA SER A 129 12.88 12.94 -8.24
C SER A 129 13.40 11.62 -8.82
N GLU A 130 14.16 11.68 -9.90
CA GLU A 130 14.69 10.50 -10.59
C GLU A 130 16.03 10.02 -10.02
N ASN A 131 16.84 10.93 -9.46
CA ASN A 131 18.15 10.64 -8.88
C ASN A 131 18.10 10.76 -7.35
N ARG A 132 17.58 9.73 -6.69
CA ARG A 132 17.49 9.68 -5.22
C ARG A 132 18.89 9.61 -4.60
N GLN A 133 19.08 10.36 -3.51
CA GLN A 133 20.30 10.27 -2.71
C GLN A 133 20.35 8.95 -1.95
N GLU A 134 21.57 8.50 -1.63
CA GLU A 134 21.79 7.31 -0.80
C GLU A 134 21.13 7.52 0.58
N GLY A 135 20.25 6.59 0.99
CA GLY A 135 19.48 6.70 2.23
C GLY A 135 18.07 7.33 2.09
N ASP A 136 17.71 7.85 0.93
CA ASP A 136 16.35 8.28 0.61
C ASP A 136 15.54 7.08 0.04
N ILE A 137 15.06 6.25 0.96
CA ILE A 137 14.34 5.00 0.66
C ILE A 137 12.88 5.31 0.36
#